data_acafc44a62ee4f1195b9d11acad4b3d9
#
_entry.id   acafc44a62ee4f1195b9d11acad4b3d9
#
_cell.length_a   1.000
_cell.length_b   1.000
_cell.length_c   1.000
_cell.angle_alpha   90.00
_cell.angle_beta   90.00
_cell.angle_gamma   90.00
#
_symmetry.space_group_name_H-M   'P 1'
#
loop_
_entity.id
_entity.type
_entity.pdbx_description
1 polymer ?
#
loop_
_entity_poly.entity_id
_entity_poly.type
_entity_poly.pdbx_seq_one_letter_code
_entity_poly.pdbx_strand_id
1 'polypeptide(L)'
;MIYLDNGATSYPKPRGMVAAMEECIIKYCGNPGRSGHFMSMKTGEEVYHARRNVAKIFGIEQADRIVFTKNTTEALNLGLMGVLREGDHVITTSMEHNSVLRPLKTLERNGISHSILRADREGRIKASDIEKTIRPNTRMIVVTAASNVTGTVMPLAEIGSLARKRGILFMVDGAQAAGSHVLDISEMNIGMLAVPGHKGLLGPLGT
;
A
#
# COMPACT_ATOMS: atom_id res chain seq x y z
N MET A 1 26.82 11.59 11.36
CA MET A 1 25.43 12.08 11.52
C MET A 1 24.59 10.94 12.05
N ILE A 2 23.81 11.17 13.10
CA ILE A 2 22.80 10.22 13.60
C ILE A 2 21.47 10.62 12.97
N TYR A 3 20.81 9.69 12.24
CA TYR A 3 19.53 9.92 11.59
C TYR A 3 18.45 9.02 12.23
N LEU A 4 17.44 9.63 12.85
CA LEU A 4 16.39 8.94 13.61
C LEU A 4 14.99 9.08 13.00
N ASP A 5 14.89 9.53 11.74
CA ASP A 5 13.61 9.79 11.06
C ASP A 5 13.35 8.86 9.87
N ASN A 6 13.76 7.58 10.00
CA ASN A 6 13.53 6.58 8.94
C ASN A 6 12.04 6.31 8.66
N GLY A 7 11.14 6.62 9.61
CA GLY A 7 9.71 6.56 9.42
C GLY A 7 9.16 7.55 8.39
N ALA A 8 9.83 8.69 8.19
CA ALA A 8 9.49 9.66 7.16
C ALA A 8 10.06 9.23 5.79
N THR A 9 11.35 8.91 5.74
CA THR A 9 12.04 8.32 4.59
C THR A 9 13.33 7.65 5.07
N SER A 10 13.77 6.59 4.42
CA SER A 10 14.99 5.89 4.81
C SER A 10 16.26 6.68 4.44
N TYR A 11 17.26 6.62 5.32
CA TYR A 11 18.61 7.15 5.11
C TYR A 11 19.64 6.32 5.88
N PRO A 12 20.84 6.03 5.29
CA PRO A 12 21.27 6.38 3.93
C PRO A 12 20.56 5.51 2.88
N LYS A 13 20.50 6.02 1.64
CA LYS A 13 20.06 5.21 0.50
C LYS A 13 21.16 4.27 0.03
N PRO A 14 20.82 3.03 -0.43
CA PRO A 14 21.80 2.11 -0.98
C PRO A 14 22.55 2.69 -2.17
N ARG A 15 23.88 2.48 -2.24
CA ARG A 15 24.68 2.93 -3.39
C ARG A 15 24.19 2.34 -4.71
N GLY A 16 23.71 1.10 -4.71
CA GLY A 16 23.14 0.45 -5.89
C GLY A 16 21.91 1.16 -6.46
N MET A 17 21.07 1.78 -5.60
CA MET A 17 19.94 2.58 -6.06
C MET A 17 20.42 3.81 -6.85
N VAL A 18 21.41 4.53 -6.33
CA VAL A 18 21.98 5.72 -7.00
C VAL A 18 22.59 5.33 -8.34
N ALA A 19 23.39 4.26 -8.37
CA ALA A 19 24.02 3.75 -9.59
C ALA A 19 22.99 3.33 -10.65
N ALA A 20 21.90 2.68 -10.26
CA ALA A 20 20.83 2.28 -11.17
C ALA A 20 20.08 3.49 -11.76
N MET A 21 19.84 4.53 -10.96
CA MET A 21 19.24 5.78 -11.43
C MET A 21 20.15 6.50 -12.42
N GLU A 22 21.45 6.60 -12.14
CA GLU A 22 22.45 7.19 -13.02
C GLU A 22 22.52 6.42 -14.34
N GLU A 23 22.61 5.10 -14.28
CA GLU A 23 22.62 4.25 -15.46
C GLU A 23 21.38 4.43 -16.33
N CYS A 24 20.19 4.48 -15.72
CA CYS A 24 18.95 4.74 -16.43
C CYS A 24 19.00 6.07 -17.18
N ILE A 25 19.36 7.15 -16.48
CA ILE A 25 19.37 8.50 -17.06
C ILE A 25 20.36 8.61 -18.22
N ILE A 26 21.55 8.01 -18.08
CA ILE A 26 22.62 8.14 -19.07
C ILE A 26 22.40 7.21 -20.27
N LYS A 27 21.94 5.96 -20.04
CA LYS A 27 22.00 4.92 -21.08
C LYS A 27 20.67 4.65 -21.79
N TYR A 28 19.50 4.76 -21.11
CA TYR A 28 18.25 4.26 -21.69
C TYR A 28 16.96 4.96 -21.21
N CYS A 29 17.03 6.19 -20.72
CA CYS A 29 15.86 6.94 -20.24
C CYS A 29 14.88 7.31 -21.37
N GLY A 30 14.24 6.30 -21.96
CA GLY A 30 13.21 6.43 -22.98
C GLY A 30 11.80 6.29 -22.42
N ASN A 31 10.78 6.69 -23.19
CA ASN A 31 9.38 6.48 -22.81
C ASN A 31 9.00 5.00 -23.04
N PRO A 32 8.69 4.22 -22.00
CA PRO A 32 8.33 2.82 -22.16
C PRO A 32 6.99 2.67 -22.90
N GLY A 33 6.91 1.70 -23.81
CA GLY A 33 5.65 1.29 -24.45
C GLY A 33 5.20 2.16 -25.65
N ARG A 34 5.97 3.18 -26.08
CA ARG A 34 5.54 4.05 -27.20
C ARG A 34 6.22 3.79 -28.54
N SER A 35 7.34 3.09 -28.56
CA SER A 35 8.01 2.77 -29.82
C SER A 35 8.94 1.57 -29.71
N GLY A 36 9.36 1.04 -30.86
CA GLY A 36 10.25 -0.12 -30.96
C GLY A 36 11.75 0.19 -30.94
N HIS A 37 12.17 1.43 -30.66
CA HIS A 37 13.59 1.75 -30.58
C HIS A 37 14.21 1.27 -29.25
N PHE A 38 15.52 1.07 -29.26
CA PHE A 38 16.29 0.50 -28.15
C PHE A 38 15.97 1.11 -26.79
N MET A 39 15.97 2.43 -26.64
CA MET A 39 15.75 3.09 -25.36
C MET A 39 14.33 2.83 -24.80
N SER A 40 13.30 2.84 -25.65
CA SER A 40 11.92 2.55 -25.23
C SER A 40 11.77 1.10 -24.79
N MET A 41 12.33 0.16 -25.54
CA MET A 41 12.30 -1.27 -25.22
C MET A 41 13.05 -1.53 -23.91
N LYS A 42 14.27 -0.98 -23.77
CA LYS A 42 15.10 -1.18 -22.57
C LYS A 42 14.42 -0.61 -21.31
N THR A 43 13.85 0.59 -21.38
CA THR A 43 13.09 1.15 -20.25
C THR A 43 11.87 0.29 -19.90
N GLY A 44 11.16 -0.22 -20.91
CA GLY A 44 10.02 -1.14 -20.69
C GLY A 44 10.42 -2.43 -19.98
N GLU A 45 11.55 -3.01 -20.36
CA GLU A 45 12.17 -4.18 -19.73
C GLU A 45 12.48 -3.94 -18.24
N GLU A 46 13.14 -2.81 -17.93
CA GLU A 46 13.50 -2.46 -16.55
C GLU A 46 12.26 -2.20 -15.67
N VAL A 47 11.23 -1.54 -16.21
CA VAL A 47 9.94 -1.39 -15.50
C VAL A 47 9.30 -2.75 -15.23
N TYR A 48 9.35 -3.68 -16.18
CA TYR A 48 8.82 -5.03 -15.97
C TYR A 48 9.64 -5.82 -14.95
N HIS A 49 10.96 -5.72 -14.96
CA HIS A 49 11.84 -6.32 -13.96
C HIS A 49 11.57 -5.76 -12.58
N ALA A 50 11.37 -4.45 -12.44
CA ALA A 50 10.99 -3.82 -11.18
C ALA A 50 9.65 -4.37 -10.66
N ARG A 51 8.61 -4.51 -11.51
CA ARG A 51 7.34 -5.14 -11.15
C ARG A 51 7.54 -6.57 -10.65
N ARG A 52 8.31 -7.40 -11.35
CA ARG A 52 8.62 -8.76 -10.93
C ARG A 52 9.31 -8.83 -9.57
N ASN A 53 10.27 -7.94 -9.32
CA ASN A 53 11.00 -7.89 -8.05
C ASN A 53 10.08 -7.47 -6.90
N VAL A 54 9.25 -6.45 -7.09
CA VAL A 54 8.25 -6.04 -6.09
C VAL A 54 7.23 -7.15 -5.85
N ALA A 55 6.75 -7.82 -6.90
CA ALA A 55 5.82 -8.94 -6.79
C ALA A 55 6.39 -10.05 -5.90
N LYS A 56 7.66 -10.42 -6.08
CA LYS A 56 8.35 -11.43 -5.25
C LYS A 56 8.42 -11.05 -3.77
N ILE A 57 8.65 -9.76 -3.46
CA ILE A 57 8.74 -9.28 -2.07
C ILE A 57 7.41 -9.50 -1.33
N PHE A 58 6.29 -9.39 -2.03
CA PHE A 58 4.95 -9.47 -1.43
C PHE A 58 4.18 -10.76 -1.74
N GLY A 59 4.86 -11.82 -2.19
CA GLY A 59 4.22 -13.11 -2.48
C GLY A 59 3.23 -13.07 -3.65
N ILE A 60 3.45 -12.21 -4.64
CA ILE A 60 2.61 -12.07 -5.83
C ILE A 60 3.24 -12.81 -7.02
N GLU A 61 2.50 -13.71 -7.66
CA GLU A 61 3.00 -14.45 -8.82
C GLU A 61 3.02 -13.59 -10.09
N GLN A 62 2.04 -12.69 -10.25
CA GLN A 62 1.80 -11.94 -11.47
C GLN A 62 2.33 -10.51 -11.35
N ALA A 63 3.34 -10.17 -12.16
CA ALA A 63 3.95 -8.84 -12.16
C ALA A 63 3.02 -7.71 -12.65
N ASP A 64 2.02 -8.03 -13.46
CA ASP A 64 1.01 -7.10 -13.96
C ASP A 64 0.05 -6.58 -12.88
N ARG A 65 0.00 -7.25 -11.73
CA ARG A 65 -0.71 -6.76 -10.53
C ARG A 65 0.01 -5.63 -9.81
N ILE A 66 1.25 -5.32 -10.16
CA ILE A 66 2.00 -4.21 -9.57
C ILE A 66 1.70 -2.93 -10.36
N VAL A 67 1.20 -1.92 -9.71
CA VAL A 67 0.94 -0.59 -10.27
C VAL A 67 1.83 0.42 -9.59
N PHE A 68 2.64 1.14 -10.36
CA PHE A 68 3.46 2.23 -9.84
C PHE A 68 2.66 3.52 -9.75
N THR A 69 2.78 4.20 -8.62
CA THR A 69 2.20 5.52 -8.33
C THR A 69 3.29 6.42 -7.77
N LYS A 70 3.01 7.71 -7.60
CA LYS A 70 4.01 8.67 -7.07
C LYS A 70 4.30 8.48 -5.58
N ASN A 71 3.38 7.89 -4.84
CA ASN A 71 3.48 7.65 -3.41
C ASN A 71 2.29 6.80 -2.93
N THR A 72 2.35 6.31 -1.68
CA THR A 72 1.28 5.54 -1.04
C THR A 72 -0.05 6.28 -0.99
N THR A 73 -0.04 7.61 -0.82
CA THR A 73 -1.28 8.41 -0.78
C THR A 73 -2.04 8.30 -2.10
N GLU A 74 -1.35 8.42 -3.23
CA GLU A 74 -1.97 8.24 -4.56
C GLU A 74 -2.48 6.80 -4.73
N ALA A 75 -1.69 5.79 -4.32
CA ALA A 75 -2.10 4.40 -4.39
C ALA A 75 -3.36 4.11 -3.59
N LEU A 76 -3.45 4.61 -2.34
CA LEU A 76 -4.63 4.48 -1.48
C LEU A 76 -5.86 5.18 -2.09
N ASN A 77 -5.69 6.40 -2.60
CA ASN A 77 -6.78 7.12 -3.26
C ASN A 77 -7.27 6.38 -4.52
N LEU A 78 -6.33 5.87 -5.33
CA LEU A 78 -6.68 5.10 -6.53
C LEU A 78 -7.49 3.85 -6.16
N GLY A 79 -7.09 3.11 -5.13
CA GLY A 79 -7.80 1.93 -4.66
C GLY A 79 -9.18 2.26 -4.09
N LEU A 80 -9.28 3.26 -3.22
CA LEU A 80 -10.55 3.67 -2.61
C LEU A 80 -11.54 4.20 -3.65
N MET A 81 -11.11 5.17 -4.46
CA MET A 81 -11.99 5.82 -5.45
C MET A 81 -12.30 4.93 -6.66
N GLY A 82 -11.40 4.01 -6.99
CA GLY A 82 -11.59 3.09 -8.11
C GLY A 82 -12.59 1.97 -7.86
N VAL A 83 -12.74 1.55 -6.59
CA VAL A 83 -13.57 0.39 -6.22
C VAL A 83 -14.91 0.77 -5.62
N LEU A 84 -14.94 1.79 -4.75
CA LEU A 84 -16.13 2.15 -3.99
C LEU A 84 -17.19 2.84 -4.87
N ARG A 85 -18.45 2.57 -4.55
CA ARG A 85 -19.63 3.11 -5.24
C ARG A 85 -20.62 3.67 -4.21
N GLU A 86 -21.54 4.51 -4.66
CA GLU A 86 -22.63 5.02 -3.84
C GLU A 86 -23.37 3.88 -3.12
N GLY A 87 -23.64 4.07 -1.84
CA GLY A 87 -24.25 3.07 -0.96
C GLY A 87 -23.26 2.11 -0.29
N ASP A 88 -22.01 2.06 -0.70
CA ASP A 88 -21.00 1.20 -0.07
C ASP A 88 -20.65 1.68 1.35
N HIS A 89 -20.25 0.72 2.18
CA HIS A 89 -19.73 0.96 3.52
C HIS A 89 -18.27 0.48 3.62
N VAL A 90 -17.44 1.27 4.30
CA VAL A 90 -16.03 0.97 4.58
C VAL A 90 -15.80 0.88 6.08
N ILE A 91 -15.05 -0.13 6.52
CA ILE A 91 -14.56 -0.23 7.90
C ILE A 91 -13.08 0.18 7.90
N THR A 92 -12.72 1.08 8.81
CA THR A 92 -11.35 1.54 9.03
C THR A 92 -11.07 1.73 10.52
N THR A 93 -9.86 2.19 10.88
CA THR A 93 -9.45 2.30 12.27
C THR A 93 -9.04 3.73 12.66
N SER A 94 -8.99 4.01 13.96
CA SER A 94 -8.46 5.27 14.48
C SER A 94 -6.93 5.38 14.38
N MET A 95 -6.26 4.33 13.89
CA MET A 95 -4.80 4.26 13.75
C MET A 95 -4.32 4.65 12.35
N GLU A 96 -5.26 4.98 11.46
CA GLU A 96 -4.95 5.27 10.06
C GLU A 96 -4.24 6.60 9.87
N HIS A 97 -3.39 6.62 8.86
CA HIS A 97 -2.82 7.87 8.37
C HIS A 97 -3.87 8.70 7.61
N ASN A 98 -3.66 10.01 7.53
CA ASN A 98 -4.54 10.94 6.80
C ASN A 98 -4.76 10.57 5.32
N SER A 99 -3.85 9.81 4.71
CA SER A 99 -4.00 9.28 3.34
C SER A 99 -5.16 8.29 3.18
N VAL A 100 -5.67 7.72 4.27
CA VAL A 100 -6.89 6.91 4.31
C VAL A 100 -8.09 7.74 4.76
N LEU A 101 -7.95 8.49 5.87
CA LEU A 101 -9.09 9.19 6.46
C LEU A 101 -9.63 10.34 5.59
N ARG A 102 -8.75 11.11 4.94
CA ARG A 102 -9.17 12.24 4.09
C ARG A 102 -9.96 11.80 2.85
N PRO A 103 -9.52 10.81 2.04
CA PRO A 103 -10.34 10.32 0.94
C PRO A 103 -11.65 9.70 1.39
N LEU A 104 -11.70 8.95 2.50
CA LEU A 104 -12.97 8.44 3.05
C LEU A 104 -13.94 9.57 3.39
N LYS A 105 -13.45 10.65 4.03
CA LYS A 105 -14.27 11.83 4.31
C LYS A 105 -14.77 12.53 3.04
N THR A 106 -13.97 12.55 1.98
CA THR A 106 -14.39 13.09 0.68
C THR A 106 -15.47 12.23 0.04
N LEU A 107 -15.33 10.91 0.12
CA LEU A 107 -16.25 9.94 -0.46
C LEU A 107 -17.63 9.92 0.22
N GLU A 108 -17.78 10.44 1.45
CA GLU A 108 -19.10 10.65 2.07
C GLU A 108 -20.03 11.51 1.20
N ARG A 109 -19.47 12.50 0.50
CA ARG A 109 -20.23 13.35 -0.44
C ARG A 109 -20.77 12.58 -1.64
N ASN A 110 -20.21 11.42 -1.91
CA ASN A 110 -20.60 10.52 -2.99
C ASN A 110 -21.45 9.34 -2.47
N GLY A 111 -22.07 9.49 -1.28
CA GLY A 111 -22.95 8.47 -0.70
C GLY A 111 -22.25 7.24 -0.13
N ILE A 112 -20.92 7.28 0.07
CA ILE A 112 -20.16 6.19 0.69
C ILE A 112 -20.08 6.44 2.19
N SER A 113 -20.47 5.47 3.00
CA SER A 113 -20.39 5.55 4.46
C SER A 113 -19.14 4.85 4.99
N HIS A 114 -18.64 5.27 6.15
CA HIS A 114 -17.55 4.55 6.81
C HIS A 114 -17.74 4.46 8.32
N SER A 115 -17.16 3.44 8.93
CA SER A 115 -17.06 3.24 10.37
C SER A 115 -15.61 3.24 10.80
N ILE A 116 -15.26 4.04 11.80
CA ILE A 116 -13.93 4.13 12.38
C ILE A 116 -13.91 3.37 13.71
N LEU A 117 -13.24 2.23 13.76
CA LEU A 117 -13.01 1.48 14.99
C LEU A 117 -11.96 2.18 15.84
N ARG A 118 -12.28 2.39 17.11
CA ARG A 118 -11.31 2.91 18.07
C ARG A 118 -10.38 1.80 18.54
N ALA A 119 -9.08 2.06 18.44
CA ALA A 119 -8.05 1.23 19.03
C ALA A 119 -8.08 1.33 20.57
N ASP A 120 -7.53 0.32 21.24
CA ASP A 120 -7.27 0.36 22.67
C ASP A 120 -6.13 1.35 23.01
N ARG A 121 -5.75 1.42 24.30
CA ARG A 121 -4.71 2.35 24.77
C ARG A 121 -3.32 2.04 24.22
N GLU A 122 -3.07 0.80 23.80
CA GLU A 122 -1.85 0.34 23.14
C GLU A 122 -1.91 0.48 21.61
N GLY A 123 -2.99 1.04 21.07
CA GLY A 123 -3.20 1.21 19.63
C GLY A 123 -3.60 -0.08 18.91
N ARG A 124 -4.10 -1.10 19.62
CA ARG A 124 -4.45 -2.40 19.04
C ARG A 124 -5.90 -2.45 18.58
N ILE A 125 -6.15 -3.21 17.53
CA ILE A 125 -7.48 -3.56 17.00
C ILE A 125 -7.62 -5.08 16.99
N LYS A 126 -8.79 -5.59 17.33
CA LYS A 126 -9.10 -7.03 17.23
C LYS A 126 -9.98 -7.29 15.99
N ALA A 127 -9.73 -8.38 15.28
CA ALA A 127 -10.57 -8.80 14.15
C ALA A 127 -12.03 -9.02 14.57
N SER A 128 -12.28 -9.49 15.81
CA SER A 128 -13.62 -9.64 16.37
C SER A 128 -14.41 -8.33 16.49
N ASP A 129 -13.73 -7.20 16.67
CA ASP A 129 -14.40 -5.90 16.75
C ASP A 129 -14.72 -5.36 15.35
N ILE A 130 -13.86 -5.65 14.37
CA ILE A 130 -14.17 -5.44 12.95
C ILE A 130 -15.41 -6.26 12.56
N GLU A 131 -15.48 -7.53 12.95
CA GLU A 131 -16.59 -8.42 12.63
C GLU A 131 -17.94 -7.88 13.10
N LYS A 132 -18.02 -7.34 14.32
CA LYS A 132 -19.23 -6.72 14.89
C LYS A 132 -19.68 -5.46 14.13
N THR A 133 -18.77 -4.84 13.37
CA THR A 133 -19.02 -3.59 12.62
C THR A 133 -19.46 -3.84 11.18
N ILE A 134 -19.37 -5.09 10.71
CA ILE A 134 -19.76 -5.47 9.34
C ILE A 134 -21.26 -5.25 9.15
N ARG A 135 -21.61 -4.59 8.05
CA ARG A 135 -22.99 -4.34 7.56
C ARG A 135 -23.23 -5.10 6.25
N PRO A 136 -24.49 -5.30 5.84
CA PRO A 136 -24.80 -5.95 4.55
C PRO A 136 -24.16 -5.27 3.33
N ASN A 137 -23.95 -3.96 3.39
CA ASN A 137 -23.31 -3.16 2.36
C ASN A 137 -21.82 -2.87 2.60
N THR A 138 -21.17 -3.58 3.54
CA THR A 138 -19.73 -3.43 3.75
C THR A 138 -18.97 -3.98 2.56
N ARG A 139 -18.32 -3.09 1.82
CA ARG A 139 -17.55 -3.41 0.60
C ARG A 139 -16.08 -3.60 0.86
N MET A 140 -15.52 -2.84 1.80
CA MET A 140 -14.07 -2.80 2.03
C MET A 140 -13.73 -2.66 3.51
N ILE A 141 -12.64 -3.29 3.92
CA ILE A 141 -11.92 -3.04 5.17
C ILE A 141 -10.58 -2.44 4.80
N VAL A 142 -10.24 -1.28 5.39
CA VAL A 142 -8.96 -0.59 5.15
C VAL A 142 -8.24 -0.41 6.48
N VAL A 143 -7.00 -0.93 6.58
CA VAL A 143 -6.23 -0.90 7.84
C VAL A 143 -4.76 -0.63 7.54
N THR A 144 -4.13 0.23 8.36
CA THR A 144 -2.67 0.35 8.33
C THR A 144 -2.00 -0.93 8.82
N ALA A 145 -0.90 -1.34 8.21
CA ALA A 145 -0.15 -2.51 8.69
C ALA A 145 0.59 -2.23 10.00
N ALA A 146 1.10 -1.00 10.13
CA ALA A 146 1.72 -0.50 11.35
C ALA A 146 1.50 1.01 11.47
N SER A 147 1.23 1.48 12.68
CA SER A 147 1.03 2.91 12.94
C SER A 147 2.33 3.71 12.77
N ASN A 148 2.26 4.80 12.04
CA ASN A 148 3.38 5.74 11.90
C ASN A 148 3.64 6.57 13.18
N VAL A 149 2.75 6.53 14.16
CA VAL A 149 2.85 7.28 15.42
C VAL A 149 3.34 6.39 16.54
N THR A 150 2.72 5.22 16.73
CA THR A 150 2.99 4.32 17.86
C THR A 150 3.85 3.11 17.50
N GLY A 151 4.00 2.80 16.20
CA GLY A 151 4.66 1.57 15.73
C GLY A 151 3.84 0.29 15.96
N THR A 152 2.62 0.40 16.50
CA THR A 152 1.76 -0.77 16.76
C THR A 152 1.43 -1.47 15.45
N VAL A 153 1.69 -2.78 15.39
CA VAL A 153 1.41 -3.64 14.23
C VAL A 153 0.01 -4.23 14.34
N MET A 154 -0.74 -4.20 13.25
CA MET A 154 -2.11 -4.72 13.18
C MET A 154 -2.16 -6.22 12.87
N PRO A 155 -3.19 -6.96 13.34
CA PRO A 155 -3.33 -8.39 13.12
C PRO A 155 -3.86 -8.67 11.70
N LEU A 156 -3.04 -8.42 10.67
CA LEU A 156 -3.45 -8.46 9.27
C LEU A 156 -3.96 -9.83 8.82
N ALA A 157 -3.32 -10.91 9.25
CA ALA A 157 -3.72 -12.27 8.88
C ALA A 157 -5.13 -12.63 9.39
N GLU A 158 -5.45 -12.23 10.64
CA GLU A 158 -6.77 -12.44 11.23
C GLU A 158 -7.84 -11.60 10.51
N ILE A 159 -7.53 -10.33 10.23
CA ILE A 159 -8.43 -9.41 9.52
C ILE A 159 -8.66 -9.89 8.08
N GLY A 160 -7.61 -10.30 7.38
CA GLY A 160 -7.71 -10.80 6.01
C GLY A 160 -8.49 -12.12 5.93
N SER A 161 -8.32 -13.02 6.90
CA SER A 161 -9.12 -14.24 7.00
C SER A 161 -10.61 -13.93 7.20
N LEU A 162 -10.92 -12.97 8.08
CA LEU A 162 -12.29 -12.49 8.28
C LEU A 162 -12.86 -11.87 6.99
N ALA A 163 -12.12 -10.98 6.34
CA ALA A 163 -12.52 -10.30 5.12
C ALA A 163 -12.82 -11.31 4.01
N ARG A 164 -11.93 -12.29 3.80
CA ARG A 164 -12.13 -13.37 2.83
C ARG A 164 -13.39 -14.20 3.12
N LYS A 165 -13.59 -14.58 4.38
CA LYS A 165 -14.78 -15.35 4.81
C LYS A 165 -16.08 -14.58 4.54
N ARG A 166 -16.05 -13.26 4.63
CA ARG A 166 -17.22 -12.39 4.44
C ARG A 166 -17.36 -11.85 2.99
N GLY A 167 -16.44 -12.19 2.09
CA GLY A 167 -16.42 -11.66 0.72
C GLY A 167 -16.16 -10.16 0.63
N ILE A 168 -15.48 -9.58 1.62
CA ILE A 168 -15.16 -8.16 1.74
C ILE A 168 -13.74 -7.93 1.25
N LEU A 169 -13.53 -6.88 0.45
CA LEU A 169 -12.19 -6.52 -0.02
C LEU A 169 -11.35 -6.00 1.15
N PHE A 170 -10.14 -6.54 1.29
CA PHE A 170 -9.19 -6.09 2.32
C PHE A 170 -8.08 -5.27 1.68
N MET A 171 -7.99 -3.99 2.06
CA MET A 171 -6.95 -3.05 1.64
C MET A 171 -6.03 -2.73 2.81
N VAL A 172 -4.73 -2.74 2.57
CA VAL A 172 -3.71 -2.48 3.59
C VAL A 172 -2.84 -1.28 3.20
N ASP A 173 -2.74 -0.31 4.12
CA ASP A 173 -1.68 0.70 4.08
C ASP A 173 -0.41 0.11 4.69
N GLY A 174 0.52 -0.31 3.84
CA GLY A 174 1.79 -0.92 4.21
C GLY A 174 2.92 0.08 4.42
N ALA A 175 2.64 1.39 4.52
CA ALA A 175 3.64 2.45 4.48
C ALA A 175 4.74 2.34 5.55
N GLN A 176 4.45 1.79 6.71
CA GLN A 176 5.44 1.63 7.79
C GLN A 176 5.95 0.20 7.96
N ALA A 177 5.27 -0.79 7.36
CA ALA A 177 5.61 -2.20 7.54
C ALA A 177 6.41 -2.77 6.36
N ALA A 178 6.20 -2.27 5.13
CA ALA A 178 6.89 -2.76 3.94
C ALA A 178 8.41 -2.63 4.11
N GLY A 179 9.13 -3.74 3.89
CA GLY A 179 10.57 -3.82 4.04
C GLY A 179 11.09 -4.05 5.47
N SER A 180 10.24 -3.87 6.51
CA SER A 180 10.57 -4.16 7.91
C SER A 180 9.83 -5.37 8.47
N HIS A 181 8.65 -5.67 7.92
CA HIS A 181 7.84 -6.83 8.27
C HIS A 181 7.49 -7.62 6.99
N VAL A 182 7.31 -8.92 7.16
CA VAL A 182 6.83 -9.76 6.06
C VAL A 182 5.35 -9.42 5.82
N LEU A 183 5.06 -9.01 4.59
CA LEU A 183 3.70 -8.75 4.11
C LEU A 183 3.44 -9.67 2.92
N ASP A 184 2.99 -10.88 3.18
CA ASP A 184 2.59 -11.81 2.12
C ASP A 184 1.11 -11.60 1.81
N ILE A 185 0.83 -11.13 0.58
CA ILE A 185 -0.53 -10.81 0.13
C ILE A 185 -1.42 -12.05 0.11
N SER A 186 -0.88 -13.19 -0.32
CA SER A 186 -1.63 -14.43 -0.45
C SER A 186 -1.95 -15.04 0.91
N GLU A 187 -0.96 -15.17 1.77
CA GLU A 187 -1.13 -15.74 3.12
C GLU A 187 -2.04 -14.87 4.00
N MET A 188 -1.91 -13.54 3.91
CA MET A 188 -2.70 -12.59 4.68
C MET A 188 -4.06 -12.26 4.03
N ASN A 189 -4.40 -12.84 2.87
CA ASN A 189 -5.63 -12.56 2.12
C ASN A 189 -5.83 -11.05 1.84
N ILE A 190 -4.76 -10.33 1.54
CA ILE A 190 -4.79 -8.91 1.21
C ILE A 190 -5.25 -8.77 -0.24
N GLY A 191 -6.33 -8.02 -0.48
CA GLY A 191 -6.85 -7.73 -1.81
C GLY A 191 -6.09 -6.60 -2.50
N MET A 192 -5.68 -5.58 -1.73
CA MET A 192 -4.88 -4.46 -2.19
C MET A 192 -3.86 -4.05 -1.12
N LEU A 193 -2.61 -3.81 -1.54
CA LEU A 193 -1.54 -3.33 -0.67
C LEU A 193 -0.93 -2.07 -1.27
N ALA A 194 -0.92 -0.98 -0.52
CA ALA A 194 -0.28 0.28 -0.89
C ALA A 194 1.01 0.47 -0.09
N VAL A 195 2.15 0.67 -0.76
CA VAL A 195 3.46 0.81 -0.12
C VAL A 195 4.28 1.93 -0.78
N PRO A 196 5.12 2.66 -0.04
CA PRO A 196 6.07 3.60 -0.61
C PRO A 196 7.39 2.91 -0.92
N GLY A 197 7.99 3.20 -2.06
CA GLY A 197 9.33 2.72 -2.36
C GLY A 197 10.42 3.38 -1.50
N HIS A 198 10.20 4.63 -1.07
CA HIS A 198 11.25 5.46 -0.42
C HIS A 198 11.45 5.25 1.08
N LYS A 199 10.61 4.41 1.75
CA LYS A 199 10.78 4.04 3.17
C LYS A 199 11.51 2.71 3.30
N GLY A 200 10.89 1.69 3.89
CA GLY A 200 11.54 0.41 4.15
C GLY A 200 12.00 -0.36 2.91
N LEU A 201 11.48 -0.04 1.72
CA LEU A 201 11.99 -0.59 0.45
C LEU A 201 13.24 0.12 -0.08
N LEU A 202 13.73 1.16 0.59
CA LEU A 202 14.99 1.85 0.35
C LEU A 202 15.12 2.55 -1.03
N GLY A 203 14.02 2.69 -1.76
CA GLY A 203 13.96 3.35 -3.06
C GLY A 203 14.06 4.88 -2.99
N PRO A 204 14.06 5.59 -4.13
CA PRO A 204 14.05 7.04 -4.18
C PRO A 204 12.71 7.61 -3.74
N LEU A 205 12.67 8.93 -3.45
CA LEU A 205 11.42 9.68 -3.32
C LEU A 205 10.68 9.70 -4.66
N GLY A 206 9.35 9.73 -4.62
CA GLY A 206 8.52 9.72 -5.82
C GLY A 206 8.07 8.32 -6.25
N THR A 207 8.24 7.32 -5.36
CA THR A 207 7.78 5.94 -5.56
C THR A 207 7.00 5.42 -4.37
#